data_689754f051af5108c4edec485c82a282
#
_entry.id   689754f051af5108c4edec485c82a282
#
_cell.length_a   1.000
_cell.length_b   1.000
_cell.length_c   1.000
_cell.angle_alpha   90.00
_cell.angle_beta   90.00
_cell.angle_gamma   90.00
#
_symmetry.space_group_name_H-M   'P 1'
#
loop_
_entity.id
_entity.type
_entity.pdbx_description
1 polymer ?
#
loop_
_entity_poly.entity_id
_entity_poly.type
_entity_poly.pdbx_seq_one_letter_code
_entity_poly.pdbx_strand_id
1 'polypeptide(L)'
;MKKVVKFVALFFALILIAGQGLVAHAAPAKLKVAIVQLVTHPSLDEITSGIKESLASHGYKEGDNLEIDFQNAEGDMNLLHNISEEVVAKEPDLIFAITTPVAQSLQQATNKIPIVLAGITDPVSAKLVTALDKTDGNITGVSDFAPLEDLFKQFKSLDLDVKTIGMMYTTSEDNAKAEVEKAKAIAEKLGYKVEVKTIDSSNDMALVAEELASKSQAIFIPTDNTIASSISTLLDVTDKAKIPVLPTYEKAVKEGALLSVAISQTNIGKQSADLGLKIIDGTKISDLPIEFAKETVKVYNGQTADKLGIKLPSDLSSQFKDLSKE
;
A
#
# COMPACT_ATOMS: atom_id res chain seq x y z
N MET A 1 -36.69 73.97 -11.90
CA MET A 1 -35.64 73.33 -11.09
C MET A 1 -36.01 71.95 -10.52
N LYS A 2 -37.23 71.67 -10.03
CA LYS A 2 -37.60 70.37 -9.42
C LYS A 2 -37.69 69.16 -10.42
N LYS A 3 -37.88 69.39 -11.72
CA LYS A 3 -37.95 68.31 -12.74
C LYS A 3 -36.55 67.83 -13.23
N VAL A 4 -35.53 68.68 -13.20
CA VAL A 4 -34.17 68.34 -13.64
C VAL A 4 -33.43 67.46 -12.60
N VAL A 5 -33.72 67.74 -11.29
CA VAL A 5 -33.14 66.98 -10.18
C VAL A 5 -33.60 65.49 -10.19
N LYS A 6 -34.88 65.24 -10.58
CA LYS A 6 -35.39 63.84 -10.67
C LYS A 6 -34.81 63.04 -11.81
N PHE A 7 -34.41 63.67 -12.92
CA PHE A 7 -33.79 62.98 -14.05
C PHE A 7 -32.34 62.64 -13.79
N VAL A 8 -31.59 63.48 -13.10
CA VAL A 8 -30.18 63.20 -12.70
C VAL A 8 -30.11 62.11 -11.66
N ALA A 9 -31.06 62.05 -10.69
CA ALA A 9 -31.09 61.00 -9.69
C ALA A 9 -31.45 59.60 -10.29
N LEU A 10 -32.29 59.56 -11.35
CA LEU A 10 -32.62 58.31 -12.03
C LEU A 10 -31.46 57.77 -12.89
N PHE A 11 -30.63 58.67 -13.47
CA PHE A 11 -29.49 58.29 -14.26
C PHE A 11 -28.33 57.76 -13.39
N PHE A 12 -28.15 58.32 -12.19
CA PHE A 12 -27.14 57.82 -11.23
C PHE A 12 -27.56 56.47 -10.60
N ALA A 13 -28.86 56.20 -10.42
CA ALA A 13 -29.34 54.90 -9.93
C ALA A 13 -29.16 53.78 -10.97
N LEU A 14 -29.25 54.07 -12.27
CA LEU A 14 -29.03 53.09 -13.32
C LEU A 14 -27.51 52.74 -13.52
N ILE A 15 -26.60 53.66 -13.20
CA ILE A 15 -25.14 53.39 -13.29
C ILE A 15 -24.65 52.55 -12.12
N LEU A 16 -25.32 52.60 -10.94
CA LEU A 16 -24.97 51.78 -9.79
C LEU A 16 -25.42 50.29 -9.90
N ILE A 17 -26.38 50.00 -10.79
CA ILE A 17 -26.86 48.63 -11.03
C ILE A 17 -26.01 47.93 -12.13
N ALA A 18 -25.36 48.71 -13.00
CA ALA A 18 -24.47 48.15 -14.06
C ALA A 18 -23.06 47.78 -13.57
N GLY A 19 -22.73 48.11 -12.30
CA GLY A 19 -21.42 47.83 -11.70
C GLY A 19 -21.33 46.55 -10.85
N GLN A 20 -22.37 45.73 -10.78
CA GLN A 20 -22.23 44.37 -10.26
C GLN A 20 -21.65 43.52 -11.39
N GLY A 21 -20.33 43.68 -11.60
CA GLY A 21 -19.57 42.73 -12.42
C GLY A 21 -19.93 41.34 -11.91
N LEU A 22 -20.46 40.52 -12.80
CA LEU A 22 -20.42 39.06 -12.64
C LEU A 22 -18.96 38.71 -12.31
N VAL A 23 -18.66 38.57 -11.02
CA VAL A 23 -17.50 37.84 -10.60
C VAL A 23 -17.80 36.43 -11.11
N ALA A 24 -17.33 36.16 -12.32
CA ALA A 24 -17.29 34.79 -12.79
C ALA A 24 -16.45 34.05 -11.72
N HIS A 25 -17.11 33.32 -10.83
CA HIS A 25 -16.46 32.32 -10.03
C HIS A 25 -15.87 31.35 -11.06
N ALA A 26 -14.58 31.48 -11.32
CA ALA A 26 -13.86 30.42 -12.00
C ALA A 26 -14.23 29.14 -11.23
N ALA A 27 -14.78 28.16 -11.91
CA ALA A 27 -14.99 26.86 -11.32
C ALA A 27 -13.68 26.48 -10.61
N PRO A 28 -13.72 25.98 -9.36
CA PRO A 28 -12.51 25.59 -8.66
C PRO A 28 -11.69 24.71 -9.60
N ALA A 29 -10.41 24.98 -9.71
CA ALA A 29 -9.54 24.22 -10.59
C ALA A 29 -9.68 22.74 -10.22
N LYS A 30 -9.87 21.88 -11.22
CA LYS A 30 -10.06 20.46 -11.05
C LYS A 30 -8.78 19.88 -10.45
N LEU A 31 -8.90 19.18 -9.32
CA LEU A 31 -7.76 18.49 -8.70
C LEU A 31 -7.29 17.36 -9.63
N LYS A 32 -6.01 17.36 -9.98
CA LYS A 32 -5.38 16.33 -10.81
C LYS A 32 -4.54 15.42 -9.94
N VAL A 33 -4.91 14.17 -9.88
CA VAL A 33 -4.23 13.15 -9.09
C VAL A 33 -3.74 12.03 -9.99
N ALA A 34 -2.48 11.64 -9.84
CA ALA A 34 -1.99 10.40 -10.42
C ALA A 34 -1.96 9.30 -9.35
N ILE A 35 -2.36 8.08 -9.72
CA ILE A 35 -2.22 6.87 -8.90
C ILE A 35 -1.40 5.89 -9.72
N VAL A 36 -0.21 5.52 -9.24
CA VAL A 36 0.68 4.58 -9.93
C VAL A 36 0.81 3.32 -9.12
N GLN A 37 0.50 2.17 -9.74
CA GLN A 37 0.52 0.83 -9.17
C GLN A 37 1.53 -0.05 -9.91
N LEU A 38 2.24 -0.93 -9.20
CA LEU A 38 3.25 -1.79 -9.82
C LEU A 38 2.64 -2.89 -10.68
N VAL A 39 1.64 -3.59 -10.15
CA VAL A 39 1.03 -4.77 -10.77
C VAL A 39 -0.40 -4.93 -10.27
N THR A 40 -1.24 -5.59 -11.05
CA THR A 40 -2.61 -5.93 -10.61
C THR A 40 -2.57 -7.12 -9.67
N HIS A 41 -2.94 -6.91 -8.42
CA HIS A 41 -3.34 -7.95 -7.47
C HIS A 41 -4.23 -7.36 -6.36
N PRO A 42 -5.09 -8.16 -5.72
CA PRO A 42 -6.16 -7.65 -4.86
C PRO A 42 -5.72 -6.70 -3.76
N SER A 43 -4.56 -6.93 -3.14
CA SER A 43 -4.08 -6.05 -2.07
C SER A 43 -3.79 -4.62 -2.57
N LEU A 44 -3.18 -4.47 -3.76
CA LEU A 44 -2.91 -3.15 -4.34
C LEU A 44 -4.18 -2.50 -4.87
N ASP A 45 -5.11 -3.29 -5.41
CA ASP A 45 -6.42 -2.80 -5.87
C ASP A 45 -7.24 -2.26 -4.69
N GLU A 46 -7.12 -2.88 -3.50
CA GLU A 46 -7.73 -2.40 -2.25
C GLU A 46 -7.12 -1.06 -1.80
N ILE A 47 -5.80 -0.85 -1.93
CA ILE A 47 -5.16 0.45 -1.65
C ILE A 47 -5.72 1.51 -2.61
N THR A 48 -5.74 1.22 -3.91
CA THR A 48 -6.30 2.11 -4.94
C THR A 48 -7.76 2.45 -4.65
N SER A 49 -8.57 1.47 -4.28
CA SER A 49 -9.97 1.68 -3.90
C SER A 49 -10.10 2.56 -2.67
N GLY A 50 -9.27 2.32 -1.64
CA GLY A 50 -9.24 3.12 -0.43
C GLY A 50 -8.89 4.59 -0.69
N ILE A 51 -7.93 4.86 -1.59
CA ILE A 51 -7.59 6.22 -2.03
C ILE A 51 -8.82 6.89 -2.66
N LYS A 52 -9.45 6.23 -3.64
CA LYS A 52 -10.63 6.75 -4.34
C LYS A 52 -11.82 6.98 -3.39
N GLU A 53 -12.07 6.05 -2.47
CA GLU A 53 -13.13 6.16 -1.45
C GLU A 53 -12.91 7.36 -0.52
N SER A 54 -11.68 7.57 -0.04
CA SER A 54 -11.37 8.70 0.83
C SER A 54 -11.52 10.02 0.08
N LEU A 55 -10.97 10.16 -1.14
CA LEU A 55 -11.15 11.34 -1.96
C LEU A 55 -12.64 11.64 -2.18
N ALA A 56 -13.44 10.63 -2.51
CA ALA A 56 -14.88 10.78 -2.69
C ALA A 56 -15.61 11.22 -1.42
N SER A 57 -15.23 10.69 -0.25
CA SER A 57 -15.81 11.04 1.04
C SER A 57 -15.53 12.50 1.45
N HIS A 58 -14.42 13.07 0.95
CA HIS A 58 -14.05 14.48 1.12
C HIS A 58 -14.63 15.40 0.01
N GLY A 59 -15.54 14.87 -0.82
CA GLY A 59 -16.26 15.66 -1.83
C GLY A 59 -15.57 15.79 -3.18
N TYR A 60 -14.46 15.08 -3.40
CA TYR A 60 -13.80 15.01 -4.70
C TYR A 60 -14.45 13.93 -5.56
N LYS A 61 -15.04 14.30 -6.70
CA LYS A 61 -15.77 13.40 -7.59
C LYS A 61 -15.08 13.35 -8.95
N GLU A 62 -14.68 12.15 -9.36
CA GLU A 62 -14.07 11.92 -10.67
C GLU A 62 -15.03 12.36 -11.79
N GLY A 63 -14.49 13.08 -12.77
CA GLY A 63 -15.28 13.65 -13.88
C GLY A 63 -15.86 15.04 -13.57
N ASP A 64 -16.06 15.41 -12.31
CA ASP A 64 -16.55 16.71 -11.87
C ASP A 64 -15.39 17.64 -11.45
N ASN A 65 -14.94 17.53 -10.21
CA ASN A 65 -13.88 18.35 -9.61
C ASN A 65 -12.57 17.56 -9.36
N LEU A 66 -12.48 16.32 -9.81
CA LEU A 66 -11.33 15.42 -9.70
C LEU A 66 -11.03 14.78 -11.05
N GLU A 67 -9.75 14.73 -11.40
CA GLU A 67 -9.20 13.95 -12.50
C GLU A 67 -8.21 12.94 -11.93
N ILE A 68 -8.42 11.65 -12.20
CA ILE A 68 -7.53 10.58 -11.78
C ILE A 68 -6.85 9.99 -13.00
N ASP A 69 -5.52 10.09 -13.05
CA ASP A 69 -4.67 9.34 -13.97
C ASP A 69 -4.19 8.08 -13.27
N PHE A 70 -4.88 6.96 -13.51
CA PHE A 70 -4.47 5.66 -12.98
C PHE A 70 -3.55 4.95 -13.95
N GLN A 71 -2.37 4.54 -13.47
CA GLN A 71 -1.36 3.83 -14.24
C GLN A 71 -0.94 2.54 -13.53
N ASN A 72 -0.70 1.48 -14.32
CA ASN A 72 -0.25 0.18 -13.82
C ASN A 72 0.92 -0.32 -14.70
N ALA A 73 2.01 -0.67 -14.06
CA ALA A 73 3.23 -1.11 -14.73
C ALA A 73 3.25 -2.62 -15.08
N GLU A 74 2.19 -3.37 -14.73
CA GLU A 74 2.05 -4.81 -15.01
C GLU A 74 3.25 -5.65 -14.56
N GLY A 75 3.99 -5.18 -13.54
CA GLY A 75 5.21 -5.83 -13.03
C GLY A 75 6.46 -5.60 -13.87
N ASP A 76 6.38 -4.81 -14.94
CA ASP A 76 7.53 -4.49 -15.80
C ASP A 76 8.22 -3.21 -15.34
N MET A 77 9.47 -3.34 -14.89
CA MET A 77 10.26 -2.21 -14.38
C MET A 77 10.63 -1.19 -15.46
N ASN A 78 10.75 -1.61 -16.75
CA ASN A 78 11.00 -0.67 -17.86
C ASN A 78 9.73 0.14 -18.17
N LEU A 79 8.56 -0.53 -18.15
CA LEU A 79 7.28 0.15 -18.31
C LEU A 79 7.05 1.11 -17.15
N LEU A 80 7.40 0.73 -15.91
CA LEU A 80 7.28 1.59 -14.72
C LEU A 80 8.10 2.88 -14.88
N HIS A 81 9.34 2.78 -15.39
CA HIS A 81 10.15 3.96 -15.64
C HIS A 81 9.48 4.92 -16.63
N ASN A 82 8.99 4.40 -17.76
CA ASN A 82 8.30 5.21 -18.77
C ASN A 82 7.01 5.84 -18.21
N ILE A 83 6.23 5.08 -17.44
CA ILE A 83 5.01 5.59 -16.76
C ILE A 83 5.37 6.73 -15.80
N SER A 84 6.46 6.61 -15.05
CA SER A 84 6.88 7.64 -14.11
C SER A 84 7.22 8.96 -14.82
N GLU A 85 7.93 8.90 -15.93
CA GLU A 85 8.22 10.08 -16.74
C GLU A 85 6.95 10.69 -17.35
N GLU A 86 6.04 9.85 -17.87
CA GLU A 86 4.77 10.29 -18.48
C GLU A 86 3.85 10.98 -17.46
N VAL A 87 3.73 10.40 -16.27
CA VAL A 87 2.94 10.96 -15.16
C VAL A 87 3.49 12.32 -14.75
N VAL A 88 4.81 12.43 -14.56
CA VAL A 88 5.45 13.69 -14.21
C VAL A 88 5.27 14.76 -15.30
N ALA A 89 5.33 14.38 -16.59
CA ALA A 89 5.13 15.31 -17.71
C ALA A 89 3.70 15.89 -17.78
N LYS A 90 2.71 15.21 -17.19
CA LYS A 90 1.31 15.70 -17.09
C LYS A 90 1.10 16.71 -15.96
N GLU A 91 2.11 16.93 -15.13
CA GLU A 91 2.09 17.89 -14.01
C GLU A 91 0.86 17.73 -13.10
N PRO A 92 0.61 16.56 -12.49
CA PRO A 92 -0.46 16.40 -11.51
C PRO A 92 -0.19 17.23 -10.25
N ASP A 93 -1.24 17.58 -9.51
CA ASP A 93 -1.13 18.27 -8.22
C ASP A 93 -0.56 17.34 -7.14
N LEU A 94 -0.77 16.01 -7.28
CA LEU A 94 -0.41 14.98 -6.33
C LEU A 94 -0.22 13.63 -7.01
N ILE A 95 0.78 12.85 -6.56
CA ILE A 95 0.99 11.46 -7.01
C ILE A 95 0.88 10.52 -5.82
N PHE A 96 0.04 9.49 -5.91
CA PHE A 96 0.04 8.35 -4.99
C PHE A 96 0.92 7.24 -5.57
N ALA A 97 1.95 6.87 -4.83
CA ALA A 97 2.87 5.80 -5.19
C ALA A 97 2.51 4.53 -4.42
N ILE A 98 1.99 3.52 -5.10
CA ILE A 98 1.64 2.24 -4.51
C ILE A 98 2.78 1.26 -4.76
N THR A 99 3.45 0.81 -3.72
CA THR A 99 4.64 -0.05 -3.62
C THR A 99 5.98 0.69 -3.69
N THR A 100 6.99 0.06 -3.09
CA THR A 100 8.37 0.60 -3.02
C THR A 100 8.99 0.84 -4.40
N PRO A 101 8.94 -0.11 -5.36
CA PRO A 101 9.52 0.14 -6.69
C PRO A 101 8.90 1.34 -7.41
N VAL A 102 7.58 1.53 -7.27
CA VAL A 102 6.88 2.70 -7.85
C VAL A 102 7.36 4.00 -7.22
N ALA A 103 7.45 4.04 -5.89
CA ALA A 103 7.93 5.23 -5.19
C ALA A 103 9.38 5.58 -5.56
N GLN A 104 10.25 4.57 -5.69
CA GLN A 104 11.64 4.77 -6.13
C GLN A 104 11.74 5.30 -7.56
N SER A 105 10.92 4.79 -8.48
CA SER A 105 10.87 5.26 -9.87
C SER A 105 10.38 6.72 -9.96
N LEU A 106 9.32 7.06 -9.25
CA LEU A 106 8.78 8.42 -9.19
C LEU A 106 9.74 9.41 -8.52
N GLN A 107 10.45 8.98 -7.45
CA GLN A 107 11.48 9.80 -6.81
C GLN A 107 12.61 10.18 -7.78
N GLN A 108 12.97 9.30 -8.70
CA GLN A 108 13.97 9.58 -9.74
C GLN A 108 13.42 10.53 -10.81
N ALA A 109 12.12 10.47 -11.11
CA ALA A 109 11.48 11.27 -12.15
C ALA A 109 11.17 12.71 -11.69
N THR A 110 10.87 12.93 -10.39
CA THR A 110 10.53 14.28 -9.89
C THR A 110 10.98 14.52 -8.45
N ASN A 111 11.43 15.75 -8.20
CA ASN A 111 11.69 16.28 -6.84
C ASN A 111 10.77 17.47 -6.51
N LYS A 112 9.73 17.73 -7.31
CA LYS A 112 8.85 18.90 -7.17
C LYS A 112 7.40 18.52 -6.88
N ILE A 113 6.86 17.55 -7.65
CA ILE A 113 5.47 17.12 -7.49
C ILE A 113 5.37 16.32 -6.19
N PRO A 114 4.41 16.62 -5.30
CA PRO A 114 4.18 15.85 -4.10
C PRO A 114 3.94 14.37 -4.38
N ILE A 115 4.66 13.50 -3.69
CA ILE A 115 4.48 12.05 -3.75
C ILE A 115 4.00 11.56 -2.39
N VAL A 116 2.84 10.94 -2.35
CA VAL A 116 2.30 10.29 -1.16
C VAL A 116 2.47 8.79 -1.30
N LEU A 117 3.28 8.22 -0.42
CA LEU A 117 3.51 6.79 -0.32
C LEU A 117 2.23 6.09 0.18
N ALA A 118 1.85 5.01 -0.47
CA ALA A 118 0.70 4.20 -0.11
C ALA A 118 1.10 2.72 -0.01
N GLY A 119 1.40 2.26 1.20
CA GLY A 119 1.87 0.90 1.43
C GLY A 119 3.34 0.72 1.03
N ILE A 120 4.22 1.45 1.71
CA ILE A 120 5.67 1.31 1.57
C ILE A 120 6.23 0.70 2.85
N THR A 121 6.78 -0.50 2.75
CA THR A 121 7.18 -1.28 3.93
C THR A 121 8.26 -0.60 4.76
N ASP A 122 9.35 -0.15 4.15
CA ASP A 122 10.43 0.56 4.85
C ASP A 122 10.94 1.76 4.02
N PRO A 123 10.32 2.93 4.16
CA PRO A 123 10.70 4.13 3.40
C PRO A 123 12.15 4.59 3.60
N VAL A 124 12.74 4.31 4.77
CA VAL A 124 14.14 4.68 5.08
C VAL A 124 15.10 3.72 4.40
N SER A 125 14.90 2.39 4.53
CA SER A 125 15.73 1.40 3.85
C SER A 125 15.64 1.51 2.33
N ALA A 126 14.47 1.89 1.80
CA ALA A 126 14.24 2.18 0.39
C ALA A 126 14.83 3.53 -0.08
N LYS A 127 15.43 4.30 0.83
CA LYS A 127 16.04 5.63 0.56
C LYS A 127 15.06 6.67 0.00
N LEU A 128 13.78 6.53 0.31
CA LEU A 128 12.73 7.47 -0.08
C LEU A 128 12.69 8.69 0.84
N VAL A 129 13.00 8.48 2.11
CA VAL A 129 13.12 9.52 3.13
C VAL A 129 14.35 9.25 4.00
N THR A 130 14.87 10.28 4.66
CA THR A 130 16.04 10.16 5.55
C THR A 130 15.66 9.69 6.96
N ALA A 131 14.43 9.99 7.40
CA ALA A 131 13.88 9.61 8.69
C ALA A 131 12.34 9.51 8.60
N LEU A 132 11.71 8.78 9.52
CA LEU A 132 10.25 8.59 9.52
C LEU A 132 9.52 9.76 10.17
N ASP A 133 10.11 10.38 11.17
CA ASP A 133 9.53 11.48 11.95
C ASP A 133 9.69 12.85 11.29
N LYS A 134 10.53 12.95 10.28
CA LYS A 134 10.78 14.17 9.52
C LYS A 134 11.04 13.86 8.06
N THR A 135 10.16 14.33 7.20
CA THR A 135 10.32 14.18 5.76
C THR A 135 11.07 15.38 5.16
N ASP A 136 11.97 15.08 4.23
CA ASP A 136 12.71 16.08 3.44
C ASP A 136 12.26 15.98 1.98
N GLY A 137 12.15 17.11 1.29
CA GLY A 137 11.78 17.13 -0.13
C GLY A 137 10.27 17.02 -0.38
N ASN A 138 9.87 16.20 -1.36
CA ASN A 138 8.51 16.12 -1.88
C ASN A 138 7.78 14.81 -1.54
N ILE A 139 8.29 14.01 -0.60
CA ILE A 139 7.76 12.67 -0.27
C ILE A 139 7.28 12.63 1.17
N THR A 140 6.07 12.13 1.38
CA THR A 140 5.50 11.68 2.66
C THR A 140 4.57 10.49 2.40
N GLY A 141 3.91 9.95 3.42
CA GLY A 141 2.90 8.90 3.20
C GLY A 141 2.76 7.91 4.34
N VAL A 142 2.31 6.70 3.99
CA VAL A 142 1.94 5.63 4.93
C VAL A 142 2.81 4.40 4.70
N SER A 143 3.44 3.93 5.78
CA SER A 143 4.15 2.65 5.82
C SER A 143 3.20 1.52 6.19
N ASP A 144 3.33 0.39 5.50
CA ASP A 144 2.59 -0.85 5.76
C ASP A 144 3.43 -1.89 6.51
N PHE A 145 4.45 -1.45 7.23
CA PHE A 145 5.35 -2.35 7.94
C PHE A 145 4.58 -3.34 8.82
N ALA A 146 4.67 -4.64 8.49
CA ALA A 146 3.91 -5.69 9.17
C ALA A 146 4.38 -5.90 10.61
N PRO A 147 3.48 -6.24 11.56
CA PRO A 147 3.82 -6.52 12.95
C PRO A 147 4.45 -7.91 13.10
N LEU A 148 5.65 -8.10 12.54
CA LEU A 148 6.36 -9.38 12.45
C LEU A 148 6.54 -10.07 13.80
N GLU A 149 6.85 -9.31 14.87
CA GLU A 149 6.98 -9.92 16.20
C GLU A 149 5.68 -10.58 16.68
N ASP A 150 4.52 -9.96 16.42
CA ASP A 150 3.23 -10.54 16.78
C ASP A 150 2.95 -11.76 15.91
N LEU A 151 3.18 -11.70 14.61
CA LEU A 151 3.02 -12.84 13.69
C LEU A 151 3.81 -14.06 14.15
N PHE A 152 5.12 -13.90 14.41
CA PHE A 152 5.95 -15.02 14.85
C PHE A 152 5.63 -15.50 16.27
N LYS A 153 5.19 -14.63 17.18
CA LYS A 153 4.68 -15.02 18.50
C LYS A 153 3.42 -15.86 18.39
N GLN A 154 2.47 -15.44 17.54
CA GLN A 154 1.24 -16.20 17.30
C GLN A 154 1.55 -17.56 16.67
N PHE A 155 2.45 -17.62 15.68
CA PHE A 155 2.88 -18.88 15.09
C PHE A 155 3.53 -19.81 16.13
N LYS A 156 4.40 -19.28 16.98
CA LYS A 156 5.05 -20.06 18.05
C LYS A 156 4.04 -20.63 19.06
N SER A 157 2.94 -19.92 19.32
CA SER A 157 1.89 -20.38 20.23
C SER A 157 1.11 -21.61 19.73
N LEU A 158 1.25 -21.95 18.45
CA LEU A 158 0.68 -23.18 17.88
C LEU A 158 1.40 -24.45 18.33
N ASP A 159 2.56 -24.33 18.98
CA ASP A 159 3.39 -25.43 19.52
C ASP A 159 3.67 -26.55 18.50
N LEU A 160 3.99 -26.15 17.25
CA LEU A 160 4.31 -27.09 16.18
C LEU A 160 5.79 -27.51 16.25
N ASP A 161 6.12 -28.76 15.83
CA ASP A 161 7.51 -29.24 15.70
C ASP A 161 8.21 -28.60 14.48
N VAL A 162 8.34 -27.27 14.51
CA VAL A 162 9.06 -26.49 13.52
C VAL A 162 10.42 -26.11 14.07
N LYS A 163 11.49 -26.48 13.36
CA LYS A 163 12.88 -26.13 13.68
C LYS A 163 13.47 -25.14 12.72
N THR A 164 13.08 -25.23 11.45
CA THR A 164 13.58 -24.38 10.37
C THR A 164 12.40 -23.70 9.68
N ILE A 165 12.51 -22.39 9.50
CA ILE A 165 11.58 -21.58 8.69
C ILE A 165 12.28 -21.20 7.39
N GLY A 166 11.69 -21.56 6.26
CA GLY A 166 12.09 -21.07 4.95
C GLY A 166 11.56 -19.64 4.74
N MET A 167 12.36 -18.80 4.12
CA MET A 167 11.95 -17.44 3.73
C MET A 167 12.30 -17.21 2.26
N MET A 168 11.41 -16.58 1.52
CA MET A 168 11.63 -16.30 0.11
C MET A 168 11.28 -14.85 -0.21
N TYR A 169 12.08 -14.22 -1.07
CA TYR A 169 11.79 -12.88 -1.58
C TYR A 169 12.31 -12.67 -3.00
N THR A 170 11.79 -11.68 -3.70
CA THR A 170 12.19 -11.29 -5.06
C THR A 170 13.38 -10.32 -4.99
N THR A 171 14.44 -10.59 -5.77
CA THR A 171 15.70 -9.83 -5.70
C THR A 171 15.57 -8.35 -6.04
N SER A 172 14.59 -7.98 -6.88
CA SER A 172 14.32 -6.60 -7.29
C SER A 172 13.44 -5.80 -6.32
N GLU A 173 13.00 -6.42 -5.20
CA GLU A 173 12.12 -5.78 -4.22
C GLU A 173 12.84 -5.50 -2.89
N ASP A 174 13.35 -4.28 -2.74
CA ASP A 174 14.06 -3.82 -1.54
C ASP A 174 13.21 -3.91 -0.27
N ASN A 175 11.88 -3.68 -0.37
CA ASN A 175 10.91 -3.86 0.70
C ASN A 175 10.90 -5.30 1.23
N ALA A 176 10.79 -6.28 0.34
CA ALA A 176 10.73 -7.69 0.68
C ALA A 176 12.04 -8.16 1.32
N LYS A 177 13.19 -7.73 0.79
CA LYS A 177 14.51 -7.99 1.37
C LYS A 177 14.62 -7.45 2.79
N ALA A 178 14.27 -6.17 3.01
CA ALA A 178 14.35 -5.53 4.32
C ALA A 178 13.44 -6.23 5.35
N GLU A 179 12.25 -6.66 4.93
CA GLU A 179 11.31 -7.38 5.78
C GLU A 179 11.81 -8.77 6.13
N VAL A 180 12.40 -9.52 5.17
CA VAL A 180 13.02 -10.84 5.43
C VAL A 180 14.20 -10.73 6.38
N GLU A 181 15.05 -9.70 6.27
CA GLU A 181 16.16 -9.49 7.19
C GLU A 181 15.68 -9.31 8.64
N LYS A 182 14.61 -8.53 8.84
CA LYS A 182 13.97 -8.34 10.16
C LYS A 182 13.26 -9.60 10.64
N ALA A 183 12.50 -10.27 9.77
CA ALA A 183 11.82 -11.52 10.06
C ALA A 183 12.80 -12.61 10.50
N LYS A 184 13.94 -12.73 9.80
CA LYS A 184 15.02 -13.66 10.13
C LYS A 184 15.55 -13.41 11.55
N ALA A 185 15.88 -12.17 11.89
CA ALA A 185 16.39 -11.83 13.23
C ALA A 185 15.36 -12.17 14.33
N ILE A 186 14.06 -11.96 14.08
CA ILE A 186 12.99 -12.33 15.03
C ILE A 186 12.86 -13.84 15.13
N ALA A 187 12.85 -14.58 14.04
CA ALA A 187 12.73 -16.04 14.02
C ALA A 187 13.92 -16.70 14.74
N GLU A 188 15.14 -16.25 14.48
CA GLU A 188 16.35 -16.76 15.16
C GLU A 188 16.33 -16.49 16.67
N LYS A 189 15.88 -15.29 17.08
CA LYS A 189 15.69 -14.96 18.51
C LYS A 189 14.65 -15.85 19.20
N LEU A 190 13.66 -16.34 18.46
CA LEU A 190 12.65 -17.30 18.93
C LEU A 190 13.14 -18.74 18.90
N GLY A 191 14.36 -19.01 18.42
CA GLY A 191 15.01 -20.33 18.42
C GLY A 191 14.87 -21.12 17.12
N TYR A 192 14.32 -20.53 16.07
CA TYR A 192 14.24 -21.16 14.76
C TYR A 192 15.56 -21.04 13.99
N LYS A 193 15.86 -22.03 13.16
CA LYS A 193 16.81 -21.88 12.04
C LYS A 193 16.09 -21.21 10.88
N VAL A 194 16.84 -20.48 10.07
CA VAL A 194 16.25 -19.78 8.90
C VAL A 194 17.03 -20.14 7.64
N GLU A 195 16.32 -20.56 6.61
CA GLU A 195 16.82 -20.76 5.25
C GLU A 195 16.22 -19.67 4.36
N VAL A 196 17.08 -18.87 3.71
CA VAL A 196 16.63 -17.78 2.83
C VAL A 196 16.96 -18.13 1.38
N LYS A 197 16.00 -17.96 0.50
CA LYS A 197 16.13 -18.10 -0.95
C LYS A 197 15.53 -16.88 -1.65
N THR A 198 16.04 -16.62 -2.84
CA THR A 198 15.54 -15.53 -3.69
C THR A 198 15.01 -16.06 -5.01
N ILE A 199 14.10 -15.30 -5.60
CA ILE A 199 13.64 -15.48 -6.97
C ILE A 199 13.92 -14.20 -7.75
N ASP A 200 14.15 -14.32 -9.05
CA ASP A 200 14.26 -13.14 -9.93
C ASP A 200 12.92 -12.84 -10.61
N SER A 201 12.06 -13.84 -10.74
CA SER A 201 10.73 -13.71 -11.32
C SER A 201 9.76 -14.78 -10.77
N SER A 202 8.48 -14.66 -11.08
CA SER A 202 7.45 -15.66 -10.75
C SER A 202 7.70 -17.03 -11.41
N ASN A 203 8.50 -17.09 -12.49
CA ASN A 203 8.85 -18.34 -13.15
C ASN A 203 9.72 -19.27 -12.25
N ASP A 204 10.47 -18.69 -11.33
CA ASP A 204 11.34 -19.42 -10.41
C ASP A 204 10.60 -19.98 -9.19
N MET A 205 9.37 -19.51 -8.97
CA MET A 205 8.57 -19.73 -7.75
C MET A 205 8.46 -21.21 -7.37
N ALA A 206 8.01 -22.05 -8.30
CA ALA A 206 7.76 -23.46 -8.01
C ALA A 206 9.04 -24.18 -7.57
N LEU A 207 10.13 -23.98 -8.33
CA LEU A 207 11.43 -24.62 -8.06
C LEU A 207 12.00 -24.21 -6.70
N VAL A 208 11.97 -22.90 -6.40
CA VAL A 208 12.52 -22.37 -5.15
C VAL A 208 11.63 -22.73 -3.96
N ALA A 209 10.32 -22.78 -4.14
CA ALA A 209 9.38 -23.25 -3.12
C ALA A 209 9.60 -24.74 -2.79
N GLU A 210 9.83 -25.60 -3.79
CA GLU A 210 10.16 -27.02 -3.58
C GLU A 210 11.49 -27.18 -2.81
N GLU A 211 12.51 -26.39 -3.18
CA GLU A 211 13.78 -26.42 -2.45
C GLU A 211 13.61 -26.02 -0.99
N LEU A 212 12.89 -24.92 -0.70
CA LEU A 212 12.62 -24.48 0.66
C LEU A 212 11.78 -25.51 1.43
N ALA A 213 10.75 -26.07 0.81
CA ALA A 213 9.89 -27.08 1.42
C ALA A 213 10.64 -28.35 1.81
N SER A 214 11.71 -28.69 1.08
CA SER A 214 12.58 -29.84 1.42
C SER A 214 13.48 -29.62 2.65
N LYS A 215 13.69 -28.34 3.06
CA LYS A 215 14.65 -27.96 4.11
C LYS A 215 14.00 -27.30 5.33
N SER A 216 12.71 -26.97 5.26
CA SER A 216 11.99 -26.24 6.30
C SER A 216 10.64 -26.89 6.63
N GLN A 217 10.08 -26.55 7.78
CA GLN A 217 8.79 -27.05 8.24
C GLN A 217 7.70 -25.95 8.24
N ALA A 218 8.08 -24.72 7.91
CA ALA A 218 7.17 -23.61 7.67
C ALA A 218 7.84 -22.65 6.66
N ILE A 219 7.03 -21.89 5.92
CA ILE A 219 7.55 -20.86 5.00
C ILE A 219 6.94 -19.50 5.38
N PHE A 220 7.82 -18.52 5.56
CA PHE A 220 7.43 -17.10 5.73
C PHE A 220 7.53 -16.39 4.39
N ILE A 221 6.52 -15.57 4.08
CA ILE A 221 6.44 -14.74 2.88
C ILE A 221 6.28 -13.27 3.30
N PRO A 222 7.23 -12.40 2.91
CA PRO A 222 7.15 -10.97 3.18
C PRO A 222 6.11 -10.28 2.29
N THR A 223 5.99 -8.98 2.44
CA THR A 223 5.29 -8.10 1.52
C THR A 223 6.08 -7.99 0.21
N ASP A 224 5.83 -8.93 -0.71
CA ASP A 224 6.51 -9.11 -1.98
C ASP A 224 5.48 -9.18 -3.11
N ASN A 225 5.53 -8.23 -4.04
CA ASN A 225 4.50 -8.07 -5.07
C ASN A 225 4.56 -9.18 -6.13
N THR A 226 5.76 -9.64 -6.48
CA THR A 226 5.97 -10.74 -7.42
C THR A 226 5.42 -12.04 -6.86
N ILE A 227 5.73 -12.33 -5.59
CA ILE A 227 5.20 -13.51 -4.90
C ILE A 227 3.68 -13.40 -4.73
N ALA A 228 3.17 -12.23 -4.31
CA ALA A 228 1.73 -12.02 -4.11
C ALA A 228 0.92 -12.21 -5.39
N SER A 229 1.43 -11.77 -6.54
CA SER A 229 0.75 -11.96 -7.84
C SER A 229 0.71 -13.43 -8.30
N SER A 230 1.53 -14.29 -7.72
CA SER A 230 1.68 -15.71 -8.11
C SER A 230 1.61 -16.66 -6.90
N ILE A 231 0.99 -16.22 -5.82
CA ILE A 231 0.96 -16.94 -4.52
C ILE A 231 0.38 -18.34 -4.64
N SER A 232 -0.58 -18.58 -5.54
CA SER A 232 -1.17 -19.91 -5.78
C SER A 232 -0.11 -20.95 -6.16
N THR A 233 0.90 -20.58 -6.94
CA THR A 233 2.01 -21.49 -7.32
C THR A 233 2.79 -21.94 -6.08
N LEU A 234 3.07 -21.03 -5.15
CA LEU A 234 3.75 -21.38 -3.90
C LEU A 234 2.86 -22.25 -3.02
N LEU A 235 1.57 -21.90 -2.88
CA LEU A 235 0.62 -22.66 -2.07
C LEU A 235 0.41 -24.08 -2.59
N ASP A 236 0.40 -24.29 -3.91
CA ASP A 236 0.33 -25.62 -4.51
C ASP A 236 1.51 -26.53 -4.12
N VAL A 237 2.72 -25.97 -4.00
CA VAL A 237 3.91 -26.68 -3.55
C VAL A 237 3.83 -26.99 -2.05
N THR A 238 3.48 -25.99 -1.24
CA THR A 238 3.44 -26.13 0.23
C THR A 238 2.31 -27.04 0.69
N ASP A 239 1.15 -27.03 0.00
CA ASP A 239 0.05 -27.94 0.24
C ASP A 239 0.48 -29.42 0.03
N LYS A 240 1.18 -29.72 -1.07
CA LYS A 240 1.72 -31.07 -1.33
C LYS A 240 2.73 -31.50 -0.28
N ALA A 241 3.57 -30.55 0.16
CA ALA A 241 4.58 -30.79 1.19
C ALA A 241 4.00 -30.80 2.61
N LYS A 242 2.73 -30.40 2.80
CA LYS A 242 2.05 -30.20 4.09
C LYS A 242 2.79 -29.23 5.02
N ILE A 243 3.21 -28.12 4.47
CA ILE A 243 3.97 -27.09 5.18
C ILE A 243 3.12 -25.82 5.30
N PRO A 244 2.96 -25.24 6.52
CA PRO A 244 2.24 -23.99 6.71
C PRO A 244 3.00 -22.79 6.10
N VAL A 245 2.24 -21.86 5.54
CA VAL A 245 2.74 -20.58 5.01
C VAL A 245 2.27 -19.44 5.91
N LEU A 246 3.20 -18.52 6.21
CA LEU A 246 3.01 -17.36 7.08
C LEU A 246 3.26 -16.08 6.27
N PRO A 247 2.26 -15.51 5.61
CA PRO A 247 2.39 -14.27 4.88
C PRO A 247 2.20 -13.05 5.80
N THR A 248 2.62 -11.88 5.31
CA THR A 248 2.37 -10.59 5.97
C THR A 248 1.09 -9.90 5.48
N TYR A 249 0.34 -10.52 4.58
CA TYR A 249 -0.88 -9.94 3.99
C TYR A 249 -2.06 -10.93 3.99
N GLU A 250 -3.26 -10.37 4.17
CA GLU A 250 -4.51 -11.10 4.39
C GLU A 250 -4.89 -12.00 3.20
N LYS A 251 -4.70 -11.51 1.98
CA LYS A 251 -5.14 -12.20 0.76
C LYS A 251 -4.52 -13.60 0.60
N ALA A 252 -3.23 -13.75 0.93
CA ALA A 252 -2.61 -15.07 0.87
C ALA A 252 -3.25 -16.07 1.85
N VAL A 253 -3.74 -15.61 3.01
CA VAL A 253 -4.46 -16.46 3.95
C VAL A 253 -5.82 -16.90 3.37
N LYS A 254 -6.52 -15.99 2.69
CA LYS A 254 -7.75 -16.34 1.99
C LYS A 254 -7.52 -17.39 0.91
N GLU A 255 -6.37 -17.35 0.24
CA GLU A 255 -6.00 -18.30 -0.82
C GLU A 255 -5.42 -19.62 -0.32
N GLY A 256 -5.15 -19.76 0.99
CA GLY A 256 -4.73 -21.04 1.57
C GLY A 256 -3.50 -20.99 2.46
N ALA A 257 -2.87 -19.82 2.70
CA ALA A 257 -1.85 -19.71 3.74
C ALA A 257 -2.47 -19.89 5.13
N LEU A 258 -1.66 -20.25 6.15
CA LEU A 258 -2.19 -20.66 7.45
C LEU A 258 -2.76 -19.49 8.24
N LEU A 259 -1.96 -18.49 8.54
CA LEU A 259 -2.35 -17.33 9.35
C LEU A 259 -1.47 -16.10 9.04
N SER A 260 -2.03 -14.93 9.31
CA SER A 260 -1.33 -13.66 9.22
C SER A 260 -1.75 -12.68 10.33
N VAL A 261 -0.83 -11.82 10.71
CA VAL A 261 -1.11 -10.55 11.36
C VAL A 261 -0.74 -9.47 10.35
N ALA A 262 -1.73 -9.02 9.61
CA ALA A 262 -1.59 -8.16 8.43
C ALA A 262 -2.04 -6.73 8.69
N ILE A 263 -1.82 -5.87 7.72
CA ILE A 263 -2.30 -4.49 7.70
C ILE A 263 -3.48 -4.39 6.73
N SER A 264 -4.50 -3.60 7.07
CA SER A 264 -5.65 -3.35 6.20
C SER A 264 -5.25 -2.50 5.00
N GLN A 265 -5.26 -3.09 3.80
CA GLN A 265 -4.85 -2.42 2.57
C GLN A 265 -5.79 -1.26 2.20
N THR A 266 -7.09 -1.43 2.35
CA THR A 266 -8.07 -0.35 2.13
C THR A 266 -7.80 0.85 3.04
N ASN A 267 -7.44 0.61 4.33
CA ASN A 267 -7.16 1.69 5.26
C ASN A 267 -5.83 2.38 4.99
N ILE A 268 -4.82 1.68 4.44
CA ILE A 268 -3.61 2.31 3.91
C ILE A 268 -4.01 3.34 2.83
N GLY A 269 -4.82 2.93 1.86
CA GLY A 269 -5.29 3.82 0.80
C GLY A 269 -6.02 5.05 1.35
N LYS A 270 -6.96 4.86 2.29
CA LYS A 270 -7.69 5.97 2.93
C LYS A 270 -6.77 6.92 3.67
N GLN A 271 -5.88 6.39 4.48
CA GLN A 271 -4.92 7.18 5.27
C GLN A 271 -3.95 7.95 4.37
N SER A 272 -3.50 7.35 3.26
CA SER A 272 -2.66 8.03 2.27
C SER A 272 -3.40 9.17 1.58
N ALA A 273 -4.67 8.98 1.20
CA ALA A 273 -5.49 10.04 0.63
C ALA A 273 -5.70 11.20 1.61
N ASP A 274 -5.96 10.91 2.89
CA ASP A 274 -6.10 11.93 3.93
C ASP A 274 -4.82 12.77 4.09
N LEU A 275 -3.63 12.15 3.99
CA LEU A 275 -2.36 12.87 3.97
C LEU A 275 -2.21 13.73 2.70
N GLY A 276 -2.57 13.18 1.55
CA GLY A 276 -2.55 13.91 0.29
C GLY A 276 -3.44 15.15 0.32
N LEU A 277 -4.63 15.05 0.90
CA LEU A 277 -5.54 16.18 1.05
C LEU A 277 -4.98 17.27 1.97
N LYS A 278 -4.25 16.92 3.04
CA LYS A 278 -3.55 17.92 3.86
C LYS A 278 -2.53 18.73 3.05
N ILE A 279 -1.86 18.10 2.08
CA ILE A 279 -0.93 18.81 1.19
C ILE A 279 -1.71 19.76 0.28
N ILE A 280 -2.81 19.31 -0.31
CA ILE A 280 -3.69 20.13 -1.16
C ILE A 280 -4.24 21.34 -0.38
N ASP A 281 -4.55 21.16 0.90
CA ASP A 281 -4.99 22.21 1.81
C ASP A 281 -3.85 23.15 2.29
N GLY A 282 -2.62 22.94 1.79
CA GLY A 282 -1.47 23.81 2.03
C GLY A 282 -0.57 23.41 3.18
N THR A 283 -0.74 22.24 3.79
CA THR A 283 0.20 21.73 4.78
C THR A 283 1.53 21.39 4.11
N LYS A 284 2.64 21.84 4.68
CA LYS A 284 3.96 21.55 4.13
C LYS A 284 4.29 20.07 4.33
N ILE A 285 4.92 19.45 3.33
CA ILE A 285 5.35 18.04 3.40
C ILE A 285 6.30 17.82 4.57
N SER A 286 7.21 18.78 4.84
CA SER A 286 8.12 18.73 6.01
C SER A 286 7.43 18.62 7.37
N ASP A 287 6.16 18.96 7.46
CA ASP A 287 5.36 18.90 8.68
C ASP A 287 4.49 17.62 8.75
N LEU A 288 4.60 16.77 7.72
CA LEU A 288 3.88 15.50 7.58
C LEU A 288 4.87 14.33 7.68
N PRO A 289 5.04 13.72 8.86
CA PRO A 289 5.90 12.54 9.02
C PRO A 289 5.34 11.35 8.24
N ILE A 290 6.16 10.34 8.03
CA ILE A 290 5.66 9.03 7.60
C ILE A 290 4.77 8.47 8.70
N GLU A 291 3.51 8.20 8.36
CA GLU A 291 2.58 7.54 9.27
C GLU A 291 2.68 6.02 9.11
N PHE A 292 2.42 5.28 10.19
CA PHE A 292 2.20 3.83 10.10
C PHE A 292 0.72 3.54 9.90
N ALA A 293 0.43 2.46 9.21
CA ALA A 293 -0.95 1.98 9.09
C ALA A 293 -1.54 1.71 10.49
N LYS A 294 -2.75 2.21 10.73
CA LYS A 294 -3.37 2.23 12.07
C LYS A 294 -4.08 0.94 12.44
N GLU A 295 -4.50 0.16 11.43
CA GLU A 295 -5.32 -1.02 11.66
C GLU A 295 -4.59 -2.29 11.22
N THR A 296 -4.46 -3.22 12.17
CA THR A 296 -4.02 -4.58 11.91
C THR A 296 -5.21 -5.52 11.85
N VAL A 297 -5.11 -6.51 10.98
CA VAL A 297 -6.09 -7.60 10.87
C VAL A 297 -5.41 -8.92 11.23
N LYS A 298 -6.05 -9.69 12.11
CA LYS A 298 -5.60 -11.03 12.50
C LYS A 298 -6.49 -12.05 11.80
N VAL A 299 -5.88 -12.87 10.94
CA VAL A 299 -6.62 -13.79 10.08
C VAL A 299 -5.97 -15.16 10.04
N TYR A 300 -6.76 -16.19 9.86
CA TYR A 300 -6.31 -17.55 9.61
C TYR A 300 -7.20 -18.25 8.58
N ASN A 301 -6.72 -19.36 8.03
CA ASN A 301 -7.49 -20.23 7.17
C ASN A 301 -7.80 -21.56 7.89
N GLY A 302 -9.06 -21.73 8.30
CA GLY A 302 -9.50 -22.91 9.04
C GLY A 302 -9.38 -24.19 8.24
N GLN A 303 -9.65 -24.15 6.92
CA GLN A 303 -9.49 -25.33 6.05
C GLN A 303 -8.02 -25.77 5.94
N THR A 304 -7.09 -24.81 5.84
CA THR A 304 -5.66 -25.09 5.82
C THR A 304 -5.19 -25.65 7.16
N ALA A 305 -5.65 -25.09 8.28
CA ALA A 305 -5.36 -25.63 9.59
C ALA A 305 -5.82 -27.10 9.72
N ASP A 306 -7.06 -27.41 9.28
CA ASP A 306 -7.61 -28.76 9.29
C ASP A 306 -6.80 -29.72 8.41
N LYS A 307 -6.44 -29.32 7.16
CA LYS A 307 -5.62 -30.11 6.24
C LYS A 307 -4.24 -30.45 6.84
N LEU A 308 -3.65 -29.50 7.56
CA LEU A 308 -2.33 -29.66 8.20
C LEU A 308 -2.43 -30.38 9.56
N GLY A 309 -3.63 -30.66 10.06
CA GLY A 309 -3.84 -31.22 11.40
C GLY A 309 -3.50 -30.27 12.54
N ILE A 310 -3.48 -28.96 12.28
CA ILE A 310 -3.13 -27.93 13.25
C ILE A 310 -4.37 -27.52 14.04
N LYS A 311 -4.34 -27.73 15.37
CA LYS A 311 -5.36 -27.23 16.26
C LYS A 311 -5.01 -25.83 16.74
N LEU A 312 -5.87 -24.86 16.38
CA LEU A 312 -5.72 -23.50 16.84
C LEU A 312 -6.14 -23.39 18.32
N PRO A 313 -5.30 -22.82 19.21
CA PRO A 313 -5.70 -22.51 20.57
C PRO A 313 -6.94 -21.62 20.63
N SER A 314 -7.79 -21.79 21.64
CA SER A 314 -9.05 -21.04 21.76
C SER A 314 -8.88 -19.53 21.88
N ASP A 315 -7.82 -19.10 22.51
CA ASP A 315 -7.44 -17.69 22.62
C ASP A 315 -7.02 -17.10 21.27
N LEU A 316 -6.33 -17.87 20.41
CA LEU A 316 -6.00 -17.46 19.06
C LEU A 316 -7.25 -17.44 18.18
N SER A 317 -8.02 -18.52 18.15
CA SER A 317 -9.22 -18.61 17.31
C SER A 317 -10.31 -17.58 17.66
N SER A 318 -10.32 -17.06 18.89
CA SER A 318 -11.23 -15.97 19.29
C SER A 318 -10.78 -14.58 18.85
N GLN A 319 -9.48 -14.38 18.56
CA GLN A 319 -8.90 -13.11 18.15
C GLN A 319 -8.71 -13.00 16.64
N PHE A 320 -8.66 -14.13 15.95
CA PHE A 320 -8.40 -14.21 14.52
C PHE A 320 -9.68 -14.53 13.75
N LYS A 321 -9.88 -13.85 12.64
CA LYS A 321 -10.99 -14.10 11.70
C LYS A 321 -10.66 -15.28 10.79
N ASP A 322 -11.57 -16.21 10.67
CA ASP A 322 -11.44 -17.36 9.77
C ASP A 322 -11.88 -16.97 8.35
N LEU A 323 -10.93 -16.87 7.42
CA LEU A 323 -11.19 -16.50 6.03
C LEU A 323 -11.61 -17.68 5.15
N SER A 324 -11.52 -18.91 5.63
CA SER A 324 -11.98 -20.09 4.87
C SER A 324 -13.51 -20.15 4.72
N LYS A 325 -14.25 -19.29 5.43
CA LYS A 325 -15.70 -19.19 5.45
C LYS A 325 -16.24 -18.04 4.59
N GLU A 326 -15.34 -17.28 3.95
CA GLU A 326 -15.66 -16.18 3.05
C GLU A 326 -15.38 -16.57 1.59
#